data_7b9402cc8199d775ceaddff4a6159cf9
#
_entry.id   7b9402cc8199d775ceaddff4a6159cf9
#
_cell.length_a   1.000
_cell.length_b   1.000
_cell.length_c   1.000
_cell.angle_alpha   90.00
_cell.angle_beta   90.00
_cell.angle_gamma   90.00
#
_symmetry.space_group_name_H-M   'P 1'
#
loop_
_entity.id
_entity.type
_entity.pdbx_description
1 polymer ?
#
loop_
_entity_poly.entity_id
_entity_poly.type
_entity_poly.pdbx_seq_one_letter_code
_entity_poly.pdbx_strand_id
1 'polypeptide(L)'
;MNAKSKITLVLVGLVMVMVCVFTVAAQEKPADNMQVLIEKIRADKKLLVAENMGLTEAEAKAFWPVYNQYQDELLLLRTRTVKLIKDYADAYEKMNNETAKKLMDEYITIETLGPKLRQTYLPKFRKVLPETKVVRYYQIENKIQAALFYELAANIPLMKTAK
;
A
#
# COMPACT_ATOMS: atom_id res chain seq x y z
N MET A 1 -7.88 3.08 25.59
CA MET A 1 -7.32 3.74 24.38
C MET A 1 -8.45 3.88 23.38
N ASN A 2 -8.79 5.12 22.97
CA ASN A 2 -9.93 5.40 22.08
C ASN A 2 -9.72 4.82 20.68
N ALA A 3 -10.80 4.46 19.96
CA ALA A 3 -10.74 3.94 18.60
C ALA A 3 -9.93 4.85 17.66
N LYS A 4 -10.07 6.17 17.77
CA LYS A 4 -9.23 7.16 17.04
C LYS A 4 -7.74 6.98 17.34
N SER A 5 -7.36 6.78 18.59
CA SER A 5 -5.97 6.53 19.01
C SER A 5 -5.44 5.22 18.44
N LYS A 6 -6.28 4.17 18.36
CA LYS A 6 -5.90 2.88 17.73
C LYS A 6 -5.70 3.04 16.22
N ILE A 7 -6.58 3.75 15.52
CA ILE A 7 -6.49 3.96 14.07
C ILE A 7 -5.31 4.89 13.73
N THR A 8 -5.05 5.93 14.54
CA THR A 8 -3.86 6.78 14.38
C THR A 8 -2.57 6.00 14.64
N LEU A 9 -2.57 5.10 15.64
CA LEU A 9 -1.45 4.20 15.92
C LEU A 9 -1.22 3.19 14.76
N VAL A 10 -2.30 2.78 14.10
CA VAL A 10 -2.25 1.86 12.94
C VAL A 10 -1.75 2.56 11.69
N LEU A 11 -2.15 3.81 11.46
CA LEU A 11 -1.59 4.61 10.36
C LEU A 11 -0.09 4.88 10.59
N VAL A 12 0.32 5.13 11.84
CA VAL A 12 1.72 5.22 12.25
C VAL A 12 2.40 3.85 12.22
N GLY A 13 1.72 2.78 12.64
CA GLY A 13 2.23 1.41 12.65
C GLY A 13 2.31 0.79 11.25
N LEU A 14 1.41 1.13 10.34
CA LEU A 14 1.46 0.70 8.93
C LEU A 14 2.70 1.26 8.21
N VAL A 15 3.11 2.44 8.66
CA VAL A 15 4.37 3.07 8.29
C VAL A 15 5.53 2.42 9.04
N MET A 16 5.32 1.92 10.27
CA MET A 16 6.35 1.35 11.14
C MET A 16 6.63 -0.14 10.95
N VAL A 17 5.68 -0.96 10.46
CA VAL A 17 5.92 -2.39 10.18
C VAL A 17 6.94 -2.61 9.05
N MET A 18 7.24 -1.57 8.27
CA MET A 18 8.42 -1.56 7.38
C MET A 18 9.69 -0.97 8.01
N VAL A 19 9.66 -0.55 9.27
CA VAL A 19 10.76 0.17 9.92
C VAL A 19 11.02 -0.37 11.32
N CYS A 20 11.28 -1.66 11.47
CA CYS A 20 12.09 -2.12 12.60
C CYS A 20 13.56 -1.88 12.24
N VAL A 21 14.11 -0.76 12.63
CA VAL A 21 15.42 -0.44 13.21
C VAL A 21 15.73 1.06 13.02
N PHE A 22 16.11 1.67 14.12
CA PHE A 22 16.84 2.93 14.37
C PHE A 22 16.05 4.09 14.97
N THR A 23 16.38 4.28 16.24
CA THR A 23 16.30 5.52 16.99
C THR A 23 17.35 6.51 16.50
N VAL A 24 16.98 7.76 16.24
CA VAL A 24 17.63 8.98 16.72
C VAL A 24 16.78 10.20 16.31
N ALA A 25 16.60 11.12 17.23
CA ALA A 25 15.82 12.34 17.13
C ALA A 25 16.46 13.39 16.22
N ALA A 26 15.67 13.91 15.30
CA ALA A 26 15.78 15.28 14.83
C ALA A 26 14.39 15.75 14.40
N GLN A 27 13.97 16.88 14.88
CA GLN A 27 12.65 17.47 14.73
C GLN A 27 12.58 18.15 13.35
N GLU A 28 12.27 17.35 12.30
CA GLU A 28 12.05 17.83 10.94
C GLU A 28 10.54 17.96 10.66
N LYS A 29 10.18 18.85 9.72
CA LYS A 29 8.78 19.17 9.39
C LYS A 29 8.00 17.90 8.98
N PRO A 30 6.74 17.72 9.44
CA PRO A 30 5.97 16.48 9.20
C PRO A 30 5.79 16.08 7.73
N ALA A 31 5.83 17.05 6.81
CA ALA A 31 5.71 16.78 5.36
C ALA A 31 7.01 16.17 4.77
N ASP A 32 8.17 16.65 5.21
CA ASP A 32 9.47 16.17 4.73
C ASP A 32 9.71 14.73 5.20
N ASN A 33 9.30 14.42 6.44
CA ASN A 33 9.36 13.08 7.00
C ASN A 33 8.50 12.06 6.24
N MET A 34 7.30 12.45 5.77
CA MET A 34 6.42 11.56 5.03
C MET A 34 7.00 11.22 3.65
N GLN A 35 7.57 12.20 2.95
CA GLN A 35 8.19 11.97 1.65
C GLN A 35 9.39 11.03 1.77
N VAL A 36 10.30 11.27 2.72
CA VAL A 36 11.45 10.41 3.01
C VAL A 36 11.01 8.98 3.35
N LEU A 37 9.94 8.84 4.12
CA LEU A 37 9.40 7.54 4.47
C LEU A 37 8.82 6.79 3.27
N ILE A 38 8.08 7.47 2.40
CA ILE A 38 7.57 6.88 1.16
C ILE A 38 8.71 6.40 0.26
N GLU A 39 9.76 7.21 0.13
CA GLU A 39 10.94 6.86 -0.67
C GLU A 39 11.67 5.65 -0.09
N LYS A 40 11.82 5.57 1.24
CA LYS A 40 12.42 4.41 1.91
C LYS A 40 11.59 3.15 1.67
N ILE A 41 10.27 3.19 1.88
CA ILE A 41 9.37 2.05 1.63
C ILE A 41 9.50 1.56 0.18
N ARG A 42 9.56 2.49 -0.78
CA ARG A 42 9.74 2.14 -2.20
C ARG A 42 11.09 1.48 -2.45
N ALA A 43 12.16 1.98 -1.83
CA ALA A 43 13.51 1.42 -1.95
C ALA A 43 13.58 0.01 -1.35
N ASP A 44 13.07 -0.19 -0.15
CA ASP A 44 13.05 -1.48 0.54
C ASP A 44 12.22 -2.52 -0.25
N LYS A 45 11.07 -2.12 -0.77
CA LYS A 45 10.26 -2.96 -1.65
C LYS A 45 10.98 -3.34 -2.95
N LYS A 46 11.65 -2.36 -3.58
CA LYS A 46 12.42 -2.59 -4.80
C LYS A 46 13.57 -3.56 -4.56
N LEU A 47 14.27 -3.43 -3.43
CA LEU A 47 15.33 -4.35 -3.02
C LEU A 47 14.78 -5.77 -2.84
N LEU A 48 13.67 -5.93 -2.13
CA LEU A 48 13.01 -7.23 -1.95
C LEU A 48 12.64 -7.88 -3.29
N VAL A 49 12.11 -7.10 -4.24
CA VAL A 49 11.81 -7.59 -5.58
C VAL A 49 13.08 -7.98 -6.32
N ALA A 50 14.14 -7.16 -6.27
CA ALA A 50 15.41 -7.43 -6.93
C ALA A 50 16.03 -8.75 -6.45
N GLU A 51 16.09 -8.97 -5.14
CA GLU A 51 16.65 -10.18 -4.52
C GLU A 51 15.88 -11.46 -4.88
N ASN A 52 14.57 -11.34 -5.07
CA ASN A 52 13.70 -12.50 -5.30
C ASN A 52 13.41 -12.81 -6.77
N MET A 53 13.71 -11.88 -7.71
CA MET A 53 13.36 -12.05 -9.12
C MET A 53 14.39 -12.85 -9.93
N GLY A 54 15.68 -12.85 -9.53
CA GLY A 54 16.72 -13.53 -10.25
C GLY A 54 16.83 -13.06 -11.73
N LEU A 55 16.76 -11.72 -11.95
CA LEU A 55 16.81 -11.14 -13.29
C LEU A 55 18.24 -11.19 -13.84
N THR A 56 18.37 -11.49 -15.13
CA THR A 56 19.59 -11.19 -15.88
C THR A 56 19.74 -9.69 -16.05
N GLU A 57 20.94 -9.22 -16.40
CA GLU A 57 21.19 -7.80 -16.62
C GLU A 57 20.28 -7.21 -17.72
N ALA A 58 20.09 -7.94 -18.83
CA ALA A 58 19.20 -7.54 -19.91
C ALA A 58 17.73 -7.44 -19.47
N GLU A 59 17.23 -8.44 -18.71
CA GLU A 59 15.89 -8.42 -18.15
C GLU A 59 15.70 -7.28 -17.15
N ALA A 60 16.67 -7.04 -16.27
CA ALA A 60 16.64 -5.96 -15.29
C ALA A 60 16.53 -4.60 -15.97
N LYS A 61 17.33 -4.35 -17.00
CA LYS A 61 17.31 -3.10 -17.78
C LYS A 61 15.93 -2.83 -18.39
N ALA A 62 15.24 -3.86 -18.87
CA ALA A 62 13.92 -3.73 -19.48
C ALA A 62 12.78 -3.71 -18.41
N PHE A 63 12.92 -4.44 -17.31
CA PHE A 63 11.92 -4.60 -16.27
C PHE A 63 11.74 -3.35 -15.40
N TRP A 64 12.85 -2.76 -14.90
CA TRP A 64 12.75 -1.67 -13.93
C TRP A 64 11.99 -0.43 -14.40
N PRO A 65 12.06 0.01 -15.66
CA PRO A 65 11.22 1.10 -16.14
C PRO A 65 9.72 0.80 -16.03
N VAL A 66 9.29 -0.41 -16.38
CA VAL A 66 7.89 -0.84 -16.29
C VAL A 66 7.46 -0.96 -14.82
N TYR A 67 8.33 -1.55 -13.99
CA TYR A 67 8.12 -1.64 -12.55
C TYR A 67 7.91 -0.26 -11.91
N ASN A 68 8.77 0.71 -12.19
CA ASN A 68 8.67 2.04 -11.61
C ASN A 68 7.34 2.71 -11.98
N GLN A 69 6.94 2.66 -13.26
CA GLN A 69 5.63 3.19 -13.70
C GLN A 69 4.45 2.51 -12.97
N TYR A 70 4.50 1.18 -12.85
CA TYR A 70 3.48 0.44 -12.10
C TYR A 70 3.42 0.87 -10.63
N GLN A 71 4.58 1.03 -9.97
CA GLN A 71 4.64 1.43 -8.57
C GLN A 71 4.18 2.89 -8.36
N ASP A 72 4.40 3.78 -9.32
CA ASP A 72 3.90 5.16 -9.26
C ASP A 72 2.37 5.20 -9.27
N GLU A 73 1.73 4.48 -10.20
CA GLU A 73 0.27 4.37 -10.26
C GLU A 73 -0.30 3.62 -9.04
N LEU A 74 0.39 2.59 -8.55
CA LEU A 74 0.00 1.88 -7.34
C LEU A 74 0.08 2.78 -6.11
N LEU A 75 1.06 3.67 -6.03
CA LEU A 75 1.18 4.64 -4.92
C LEU A 75 -0.03 5.58 -4.87
N LEU A 76 -0.50 6.08 -6.02
CA LEU A 76 -1.70 6.91 -6.09
C LEU A 76 -2.92 6.17 -5.53
N LEU A 77 -3.07 4.89 -5.88
CA LEU A 77 -4.15 4.06 -5.35
C LEU A 77 -4.01 3.83 -3.83
N ARG A 78 -2.78 3.62 -3.33
CA ARG A 78 -2.51 3.47 -1.89
C ARG A 78 -2.79 4.76 -1.11
N THR A 79 -2.52 5.91 -1.68
CA THR A 79 -2.87 7.21 -1.08
C THR A 79 -4.38 7.34 -0.88
N ARG A 80 -5.21 6.86 -1.84
CA ARG A 80 -6.67 6.80 -1.66
C ARG A 80 -7.07 5.85 -0.52
N THR A 81 -6.42 4.69 -0.41
CA THR A 81 -6.66 3.75 0.71
C THR A 81 -6.35 4.40 2.06
N VAL A 82 -5.22 5.09 2.18
CA VAL A 82 -4.85 5.81 3.41
C VAL A 82 -5.87 6.89 3.75
N LYS A 83 -6.30 7.67 2.75
CA LYS A 83 -7.35 8.67 2.93
C LYS A 83 -8.67 8.05 3.40
N LEU A 84 -9.10 6.95 2.79
CA LEU A 84 -10.32 6.23 3.19
C LEU A 84 -10.25 5.77 4.65
N ILE A 85 -9.11 5.20 5.08
CA ILE A 85 -8.91 4.77 6.47
C ILE A 85 -8.98 5.97 7.41
N LYS A 86 -8.37 7.10 7.03
CA LYS A 86 -8.43 8.34 7.81
C LYS A 86 -9.86 8.88 7.91
N ASP A 87 -10.57 8.96 6.80
CA ASP A 87 -11.96 9.43 6.76
C ASP A 87 -12.88 8.53 7.62
N TYR A 88 -12.65 7.19 7.61
CA TYR A 88 -13.32 6.25 8.49
C TYR A 88 -13.02 6.54 9.97
N ALA A 89 -11.75 6.76 10.31
CA ALA A 89 -11.32 7.06 11.68
C ALA A 89 -11.94 8.36 12.20
N ASP A 90 -11.98 9.40 11.37
CA ASP A 90 -12.53 10.70 11.73
C ASP A 90 -14.06 10.63 11.94
N ALA A 91 -14.74 9.79 11.18
CA ALA A 91 -16.18 9.59 11.26
C ALA A 91 -16.62 8.57 12.32
N TYR A 92 -15.72 7.73 12.84
CA TYR A 92 -16.04 6.50 13.59
C TYR A 92 -17.05 6.69 14.73
N GLU A 93 -16.90 7.75 15.54
CA GLU A 93 -17.78 7.99 16.71
C GLU A 93 -19.12 8.66 16.34
N LYS A 94 -19.20 9.26 15.15
CA LYS A 94 -20.38 10.02 14.67
C LYS A 94 -20.86 9.51 13.32
N MET A 95 -20.61 8.23 13.04
CA MET A 95 -20.97 7.63 11.77
C MET A 95 -22.49 7.70 11.56
N ASN A 96 -22.88 8.04 10.35
CA ASN A 96 -24.27 7.97 9.87
C ASN A 96 -24.34 7.22 8.55
N ASN A 97 -25.56 6.87 8.11
CA ASN A 97 -25.78 6.07 6.91
C ASN A 97 -25.21 6.71 5.63
N GLU A 98 -25.29 8.04 5.50
CA GLU A 98 -24.76 8.74 4.33
C GLU A 98 -23.23 8.67 4.27
N THR A 99 -22.58 8.94 5.39
CA THR A 99 -21.11 8.82 5.49
C THR A 99 -20.66 7.38 5.30
N ALA A 100 -21.32 6.42 5.93
CA ALA A 100 -21.03 5.00 5.76
C ALA A 100 -21.15 4.57 4.29
N LYS A 101 -22.21 5.02 3.60
CA LYS A 101 -22.40 4.75 2.17
C LYS A 101 -21.22 5.31 1.34
N LYS A 102 -20.85 6.57 1.55
CA LYS A 102 -19.72 7.19 0.81
C LYS A 102 -18.40 6.44 1.01
N LEU A 103 -18.11 6.03 2.24
CA LEU A 103 -16.90 5.26 2.56
C LEU A 103 -16.93 3.88 1.88
N MET A 104 -18.09 3.22 1.85
CA MET A 104 -18.26 1.93 1.20
C MET A 104 -18.12 2.04 -0.32
N ASP A 105 -18.72 3.05 -0.94
CA ASP A 105 -18.61 3.30 -2.38
C ASP A 105 -17.14 3.56 -2.79
N GLU A 106 -16.40 4.32 -1.98
CA GLU A 106 -14.96 4.55 -2.19
C GLU A 106 -14.15 3.26 -1.97
N TYR A 107 -14.45 2.47 -0.94
CA TYR A 107 -13.81 1.18 -0.71
C TYR A 107 -13.94 0.25 -1.92
N ILE A 108 -15.17 0.07 -2.43
CA ILE A 108 -15.42 -0.78 -3.61
C ILE A 108 -14.72 -0.23 -4.86
N THR A 109 -14.64 1.10 -5.00
CA THR A 109 -13.89 1.73 -6.09
C THR A 109 -12.42 1.37 -6.02
N ILE A 110 -11.79 1.49 -4.85
CA ILE A 110 -10.38 1.13 -4.64
C ILE A 110 -10.13 -0.35 -4.92
N GLU A 111 -11.00 -1.24 -4.40
CA GLU A 111 -10.91 -2.69 -4.63
C GLU A 111 -11.02 -3.06 -6.13
N THR A 112 -11.79 -2.30 -6.90
CA THR A 112 -11.92 -2.49 -8.34
C THR A 112 -10.69 -2.00 -9.12
N LEU A 113 -10.13 -0.86 -8.72
CA LEU A 113 -8.99 -0.25 -9.41
C LEU A 113 -7.70 -1.05 -9.27
N GLY A 114 -7.48 -1.73 -8.15
CA GLY A 114 -6.29 -2.56 -7.92
C GLY A 114 -6.12 -3.68 -8.96
N PRO A 115 -7.10 -4.57 -9.13
CA PRO A 115 -7.09 -5.58 -10.19
C PRO A 115 -6.98 -4.99 -11.61
N LYS A 116 -7.69 -3.89 -11.88
CA LYS A 116 -7.64 -3.21 -13.19
C LYS A 116 -6.23 -2.69 -13.50
N LEU A 117 -5.55 -2.11 -12.53
CA LEU A 117 -4.16 -1.68 -12.68
C LEU A 117 -3.24 -2.87 -13.01
N ARG A 118 -3.38 -3.99 -12.29
CA ARG A 118 -2.65 -5.22 -12.59
C ARG A 118 -2.90 -5.73 -14.00
N GLN A 119 -4.15 -5.76 -14.45
CA GLN A 119 -4.51 -6.16 -15.82
C GLN A 119 -3.88 -5.24 -16.87
N THR A 120 -3.84 -3.92 -16.61
CA THR A 120 -3.24 -2.94 -17.52
C THR A 120 -1.73 -3.14 -17.67
N TYR A 121 -1.04 -3.52 -16.58
CA TYR A 121 0.41 -3.71 -16.60
C TYR A 121 0.86 -5.12 -17.00
N LEU A 122 0.00 -6.14 -16.91
CA LEU A 122 0.34 -7.50 -17.29
C LEU A 122 0.94 -7.62 -18.70
N PRO A 123 0.35 -7.04 -19.77
CA PRO A 123 0.95 -7.10 -21.09
C PRO A 123 2.27 -6.33 -21.20
N LYS A 124 2.48 -5.28 -20.39
CA LYS A 124 3.75 -4.54 -20.36
C LYS A 124 4.87 -5.39 -19.76
N PHE A 125 4.60 -6.11 -18.65
CA PHE A 125 5.56 -7.04 -18.05
C PHE A 125 5.87 -8.23 -18.96
N ARG A 126 4.88 -8.78 -19.65
CA ARG A 126 5.06 -9.85 -20.65
C ARG A 126 5.96 -9.48 -21.81
N LYS A 127 6.06 -8.20 -22.15
CA LYS A 127 6.97 -7.73 -23.21
C LYS A 127 8.44 -7.72 -22.77
N VAL A 128 8.71 -7.72 -21.48
CA VAL A 128 10.07 -7.52 -20.92
C VAL A 128 10.56 -8.71 -20.12
N LEU A 129 9.70 -9.67 -19.79
CA LEU A 129 10.04 -10.86 -19.01
C LEU A 129 9.43 -12.13 -19.59
N PRO A 130 10.10 -13.29 -19.43
CA PRO A 130 9.48 -14.60 -19.62
C PRO A 130 8.28 -14.79 -18.68
N GLU A 131 7.25 -15.53 -19.11
CA GLU A 131 6.00 -15.74 -18.36
C GLU A 131 6.25 -16.27 -16.94
N THR A 132 7.21 -17.16 -16.73
CA THR A 132 7.58 -17.67 -15.40
C THR A 132 8.05 -16.58 -14.46
N LYS A 133 8.78 -15.58 -14.95
CA LYS A 133 9.22 -14.42 -14.17
C LYS A 133 8.09 -13.39 -13.97
N VAL A 134 7.19 -13.25 -14.94
CA VAL A 134 5.97 -12.45 -14.76
C VAL A 134 5.13 -13.01 -13.61
N VAL A 135 4.86 -14.32 -13.62
CA VAL A 135 4.14 -15.00 -12.53
C VAL A 135 4.85 -14.80 -11.20
N ARG A 136 6.17 -15.00 -11.15
CA ARG A 136 6.97 -14.80 -9.93
C ARG A 136 6.86 -13.38 -9.40
N TYR A 137 6.93 -12.37 -10.26
CA TYR A 137 6.75 -10.96 -9.88
C TYR A 137 5.39 -10.71 -9.23
N TYR A 138 4.31 -11.16 -9.86
CA TYR A 138 2.96 -11.01 -9.30
C TYR A 138 2.76 -11.80 -8.00
N GLN A 139 3.43 -12.93 -7.81
CA GLN A 139 3.44 -13.66 -6.54
C GLN A 139 4.12 -12.85 -5.43
N ILE A 140 5.26 -12.18 -5.72
CA ILE A 140 5.94 -11.31 -4.77
C ILE A 140 5.04 -10.13 -4.39
N GLU A 141 4.47 -9.43 -5.39
CA GLU A 141 3.51 -8.34 -5.16
C GLU A 141 2.31 -8.78 -4.30
N ASN A 142 1.77 -9.96 -4.58
CA ASN A 142 0.63 -10.50 -3.84
C ASN A 142 0.99 -10.82 -2.38
N LYS A 143 2.18 -11.37 -2.12
CA LYS A 143 2.66 -11.63 -0.74
C LYS A 143 2.82 -10.34 0.04
N ILE A 144 3.42 -9.31 -0.55
CA ILE A 144 3.57 -7.99 0.09
C ILE A 144 2.20 -7.39 0.40
N GLN A 145 1.26 -7.47 -0.57
CA GLN A 145 -0.10 -6.96 -0.39
C GLN A 145 -0.87 -7.72 0.67
N ALA A 146 -0.75 -9.04 0.72
CA ALA A 146 -1.42 -9.88 1.72
C ALA A 146 -0.96 -9.55 3.14
N ALA A 147 0.35 -9.37 3.35
CA ALA A 147 0.89 -8.96 4.64
C ALA A 147 0.33 -7.59 5.08
N LEU A 148 0.31 -6.61 4.16
CA LEU A 148 -0.26 -5.29 4.42
C LEU A 148 -1.75 -5.35 4.78
N PHE A 149 -2.55 -6.12 4.05
CA PHE A 149 -3.98 -6.23 4.30
C PHE A 149 -4.29 -6.99 5.59
N TYR A 150 -3.47 -7.97 5.95
CA TYR A 150 -3.58 -8.64 7.24
C TYR A 150 -3.42 -7.65 8.40
N GLU A 151 -2.38 -6.81 8.36
CA GLU A 151 -2.14 -5.78 9.38
C GLU A 151 -3.28 -4.75 9.43
N LEU A 152 -3.79 -4.31 8.29
CA LEU A 152 -4.95 -3.41 8.24
C LEU A 152 -6.19 -4.06 8.86
N ALA A 153 -6.51 -5.30 8.48
CA ALA A 153 -7.67 -6.03 8.99
C ALA A 153 -7.58 -6.27 10.50
N ALA A 154 -6.38 -6.58 11.02
CA ALA A 154 -6.17 -6.80 12.45
C ALA A 154 -6.35 -5.54 13.30
N ASN A 155 -6.14 -4.36 12.73
CA ASN A 155 -6.05 -3.11 13.48
C ASN A 155 -7.20 -2.13 13.26
N ILE A 156 -7.93 -2.23 12.13
CA ILE A 156 -9.10 -1.37 11.87
C ILE A 156 -10.32 -1.96 12.60
N PRO A 157 -10.91 -1.22 13.56
CA PRO A 157 -12.06 -1.71 14.30
C PRO A 157 -13.30 -1.80 13.40
N LEU A 158 -14.17 -2.78 13.69
CA LEU A 158 -15.46 -2.88 13.04
C LEU A 158 -16.34 -1.65 13.37
N MET A 159 -17.23 -1.32 12.42
CA MET A 159 -18.26 -0.30 12.61
C MET A 159 -19.12 -0.62 13.83
N LYS A 160 -19.39 0.39 14.66
CA LYS A 160 -20.40 0.29 15.71
C LYS A 160 -21.77 0.21 15.06
N THR A 161 -22.53 -0.85 15.35
CA THR A 161 -23.96 -0.91 15.01
C THR A 161 -24.76 -0.21 16.11
N ALA A 162 -25.75 0.60 15.73
CA ALA A 162 -26.72 1.12 16.70
C ALA A 162 -27.42 -0.08 17.38
N LYS A 163 -27.49 -0.03 18.71
CA LYS A 163 -28.32 -0.97 19.48
C LYS A 163 -29.77 -0.63 19.30
#